data_2f800eb8b7cf33f4974e3b90ff069c60
#
_entry.id   2f800eb8b7cf33f4974e3b90ff069c60
#
_cell.length_a   1.000
_cell.length_b   1.000
_cell.length_c   1.000
_cell.angle_alpha   90.00
_cell.angle_beta   90.00
_cell.angle_gamma   90.00
#
_symmetry.space_group_name_H-M   'P 1'
#
loop_
_entity.id
_entity.type
_entity.pdbx_description
1 polymer ?
#
loop_
_entity_poly.entity_id
_entity_poly.type
_entity_poly.pdbx_seq_one_letter_code
_entity_poly.pdbx_strand_id
1 'polypeptide(L)'
;MVLLLAARRVFMEQSSMLFQKDGKNYLQLDCENAKELSMKLGEKTYPFTKDGKKWILELPFSTAVNYVQICVDGQEVLLPELPIGHGYCHLYNYIELPDGNELTEIRDIPHGTLVHEFYMSGISNNWERFIVYLPPCVPSAGLPVLYLQHGFGESEISWTTTGKANIILDNLIEMGKIKPFALVMCDGMVKEKFGLEERLNHVLLERMLVEEIIPMVEKKYQFGGCKEKRGMAGLSMGSVQTTRTVCDHPDLFSEVGIFSGFLRDFIEGNPDRDVVDRKPYEQTHLKAMDNPAFNSYFHTFLRCIGDKDSFLPRFLAEDEIIREKGVHEIRRIYLGEHDWNVWRPCFADFAQMIFQ
;
A
#
# COMPACT_ATOMS: atom_id res chain seq x y z
N MET A 1 -20.14 -25.31 21.59
CA MET A 1 -19.87 -26.33 20.55
C MET A 1 -20.62 -26.09 19.23
N VAL A 2 -21.84 -25.59 19.23
CA VAL A 2 -22.62 -25.33 17.99
C VAL A 2 -22.15 -24.05 17.25
N LEU A 3 -21.72 -23.01 17.98
CA LEU A 3 -21.20 -21.74 17.38
C LEU A 3 -19.83 -21.90 16.69
N LEU A 4 -18.97 -22.78 17.18
CA LEU A 4 -17.67 -23.09 16.54
C LEU A 4 -17.82 -23.84 15.22
N LEU A 5 -18.90 -24.63 15.07
CA LEU A 5 -19.20 -25.33 13.82
C LEU A 5 -19.79 -24.40 12.74
N ALA A 6 -20.52 -23.35 13.14
CA ALA A 6 -21.05 -22.34 12.24
C ALA A 6 -19.94 -21.41 11.68
N ALA A 7 -19.00 -20.98 12.53
CA ALA A 7 -17.85 -20.19 12.11
C ALA A 7 -16.93 -20.98 11.13
N ARG A 8 -16.70 -22.27 11.40
CA ARG A 8 -15.98 -23.14 10.47
C ARG A 8 -16.70 -23.31 9.11
N ARG A 9 -18.04 -23.29 9.09
CA ARG A 9 -18.81 -23.43 7.83
C ARG A 9 -18.70 -22.19 6.94
N VAL A 10 -18.71 -20.97 7.48
CA VAL A 10 -18.54 -19.74 6.69
C VAL A 10 -17.11 -19.65 6.13
N PHE A 11 -16.09 -20.05 6.89
CA PHE A 11 -14.71 -20.14 6.37
C PHE A 11 -14.52 -21.26 5.34
N MET A 12 -15.28 -22.35 5.42
CA MET A 12 -15.20 -23.45 4.44
C MET A 12 -15.92 -23.12 3.12
N GLU A 13 -16.90 -22.21 3.08
CA GLU A 13 -17.55 -21.79 1.85
C GLU A 13 -16.67 -20.88 0.98
N GLN A 14 -15.83 -20.02 1.56
CA GLN A 14 -14.79 -19.29 0.80
C GLN A 14 -13.65 -20.23 0.33
N SER A 15 -13.36 -21.31 1.05
CA SER A 15 -12.36 -22.30 0.64
C SER A 15 -12.82 -23.22 -0.52
N SER A 16 -14.10 -23.17 -0.94
CA SER A 16 -14.59 -23.99 -2.04
C SER A 16 -14.19 -23.48 -3.44
N MET A 17 -13.82 -22.20 -3.57
CA MET A 17 -13.42 -21.59 -4.84
C MET A 17 -11.94 -21.84 -5.17
N LEU A 18 -11.07 -21.76 -4.17
CA LEU A 18 -9.65 -22.07 -4.29
C LEU A 18 -9.38 -23.44 -3.65
N PHE A 19 -8.73 -24.33 -4.38
CA PHE A 19 -8.35 -25.64 -3.87
C PHE A 19 -7.01 -26.10 -4.44
N GLN A 20 -6.37 -27.04 -3.73
CA GLN A 20 -5.17 -27.70 -4.21
C GLN A 20 -5.46 -29.14 -4.62
N LYS A 21 -4.85 -29.53 -5.73
CA LYS A 21 -4.82 -30.90 -6.22
C LYS A 21 -3.47 -31.21 -6.85
N ASP A 22 -2.85 -32.31 -6.48
CA ASP A 22 -1.54 -32.76 -7.00
C ASP A 22 -0.45 -31.67 -6.94
N GLY A 23 -0.44 -30.87 -5.85
CA GLY A 23 0.52 -29.78 -5.62
C GLY A 23 0.27 -28.51 -6.44
N LYS A 24 -0.85 -28.43 -7.17
CA LYS A 24 -1.24 -27.27 -7.97
C LYS A 24 -2.45 -26.56 -7.37
N ASN A 25 -2.51 -25.25 -7.59
CA ASN A 25 -3.63 -24.41 -7.15
C ASN A 25 -4.67 -24.28 -8.27
N TYR A 26 -5.93 -24.31 -7.91
CA TYR A 26 -7.06 -24.20 -8.84
C TYR A 26 -8.06 -23.17 -8.34
N LEU A 27 -8.64 -22.43 -9.30
CA LEU A 27 -9.81 -21.59 -9.07
C LEU A 27 -11.03 -22.25 -9.71
N GLN A 28 -12.12 -22.39 -8.93
CA GLN A 28 -13.39 -22.90 -9.37
C GLN A 28 -14.47 -21.83 -9.23
N LEU A 29 -15.20 -21.56 -10.30
CA LEU A 29 -16.28 -20.57 -10.34
C LEU A 29 -17.59 -21.19 -10.79
N ASP A 30 -18.70 -20.69 -10.24
CA ASP A 30 -20.07 -21.05 -10.61
C ASP A 30 -20.64 -20.01 -11.59
N CYS A 31 -20.52 -20.25 -12.89
CA CYS A 31 -21.05 -19.42 -13.97
C CYS A 31 -21.88 -20.27 -14.94
N GLU A 32 -23.03 -20.81 -14.47
CA GLU A 32 -23.81 -21.80 -15.18
C GLU A 32 -24.18 -21.34 -16.60
N ASN A 33 -24.55 -20.09 -16.79
CA ASN A 33 -25.04 -19.52 -18.04
C ASN A 33 -23.92 -19.00 -18.97
N ALA A 34 -22.67 -18.98 -18.52
CA ALA A 34 -21.55 -18.52 -19.35
C ALA A 34 -21.28 -19.51 -20.50
N LYS A 35 -21.02 -18.96 -21.69
CA LYS A 35 -20.57 -19.74 -22.86
C LYS A 35 -19.06 -19.93 -22.83
N GLU A 36 -18.34 -18.91 -22.35
CA GLU A 36 -16.91 -18.94 -22.14
C GLU A 36 -16.53 -18.19 -20.85
N LEU A 37 -15.47 -18.65 -20.20
CA LEU A 37 -14.90 -18.01 -19.02
C LEU A 37 -13.39 -18.02 -19.15
N SER A 38 -12.76 -16.87 -18.90
CA SER A 38 -11.31 -16.76 -18.90
C SER A 38 -10.84 -15.82 -17.80
N MET A 39 -9.57 -15.98 -17.42
CA MET A 39 -8.86 -15.12 -16.53
C MET A 39 -7.69 -14.46 -17.27
N LYS A 40 -7.54 -13.16 -17.16
CA LYS A 40 -6.36 -12.44 -17.62
C LYS A 40 -5.41 -12.17 -16.45
N LEU A 41 -4.13 -12.35 -16.72
CA LEU A 41 -3.01 -11.99 -15.84
C LEU A 41 -2.01 -11.19 -16.68
N GLY A 42 -2.01 -9.87 -16.52
CA GLY A 42 -1.36 -8.98 -17.46
C GLY A 42 -1.90 -9.16 -18.89
N GLU A 43 -1.02 -9.38 -19.86
CA GLU A 43 -1.42 -9.59 -21.27
C GLU A 43 -1.85 -11.03 -21.59
N LYS A 44 -1.65 -11.98 -20.67
CA LYS A 44 -1.94 -13.39 -20.91
C LYS A 44 -3.36 -13.74 -20.51
N THR A 45 -4.04 -14.54 -21.34
CA THR A 45 -5.39 -15.04 -21.10
C THR A 45 -5.36 -16.55 -20.87
N TYR A 46 -6.04 -16.99 -19.83
CA TYR A 46 -6.13 -18.39 -19.39
C TYR A 46 -7.60 -18.81 -19.41
N PRO A 47 -8.00 -19.73 -20.32
CA PRO A 47 -9.38 -20.19 -20.40
C PRO A 47 -9.68 -21.18 -19.26
N PHE A 48 -10.89 -21.08 -18.70
CA PHE A 48 -11.40 -22.10 -17.79
C PHE A 48 -11.92 -23.31 -18.56
N THR A 49 -11.84 -24.47 -17.94
CA THR A 49 -12.47 -25.71 -18.43
C THR A 49 -13.81 -25.90 -17.73
N LYS A 50 -14.86 -26.13 -18.50
CA LYS A 50 -16.19 -26.38 -17.95
C LYS A 50 -16.31 -27.86 -17.47
N ASP A 51 -16.71 -28.02 -16.22
CA ASP A 51 -16.98 -29.33 -15.59
C ASP A 51 -18.40 -29.32 -14.99
N GLY A 52 -19.36 -29.80 -15.72
CA GLY A 52 -20.78 -29.71 -15.35
C GLY A 52 -21.26 -28.25 -15.27
N LYS A 53 -21.63 -27.80 -14.07
CA LYS A 53 -22.04 -26.41 -13.80
C LYS A 53 -20.92 -25.52 -13.43
N LYS A 54 -19.73 -26.07 -13.17
CA LYS A 54 -18.56 -25.37 -12.66
C LYS A 54 -17.55 -25.10 -13.75
N TRP A 55 -16.76 -24.07 -13.54
CA TRP A 55 -15.64 -23.71 -14.38
C TRP A 55 -14.37 -23.78 -13.56
N ILE A 56 -13.35 -24.50 -14.02
CA ILE A 56 -12.12 -24.79 -13.29
C ILE A 56 -10.94 -24.30 -14.11
N LEU A 57 -10.01 -23.59 -13.43
CA LEU A 57 -8.75 -23.14 -13.98
C LEU A 57 -7.60 -23.56 -13.06
N GLU A 58 -6.58 -24.21 -13.60
CA GLU A 58 -5.28 -24.35 -12.94
C GLU A 58 -4.60 -22.97 -12.93
N LEU A 59 -4.26 -22.47 -11.73
CA LEU A 59 -3.67 -21.14 -11.60
C LEU A 59 -2.22 -21.15 -12.10
N PRO A 60 -1.84 -20.17 -12.96
CA PRO A 60 -0.51 -20.12 -13.56
C PRO A 60 0.55 -19.50 -12.64
N PHE A 61 0.24 -19.30 -11.35
CA PHE A 61 1.10 -18.65 -10.37
C PHE A 61 1.06 -19.34 -9.00
N SER A 62 2.09 -19.09 -8.22
CA SER A 62 2.24 -19.57 -6.83
C SER A 62 2.53 -18.44 -5.83
N THR A 63 2.63 -17.20 -6.29
CA THR A 63 2.82 -16.02 -5.45
C THR A 63 1.57 -15.73 -4.62
N ALA A 64 1.74 -15.09 -3.46
CA ALA A 64 0.64 -14.87 -2.52
C ALA A 64 -0.45 -13.98 -3.11
N VAL A 65 -0.11 -12.81 -3.65
CA VAL A 65 -1.08 -11.85 -4.18
C VAL A 65 -0.98 -11.76 -5.70
N ASN A 66 -2.10 -11.97 -6.38
CA ASN A 66 -2.15 -11.97 -7.83
C ASN A 66 -3.37 -11.19 -8.31
N TYR A 67 -3.15 -10.10 -9.04
CA TYR A 67 -4.20 -9.34 -9.70
C TYR A 67 -4.74 -10.09 -10.89
N VAL A 68 -6.04 -10.22 -10.99
CA VAL A 68 -6.68 -10.96 -12.07
C VAL A 68 -7.88 -10.19 -12.62
N GLN A 69 -8.11 -10.32 -13.91
CA GLN A 69 -9.32 -9.87 -14.58
C GLN A 69 -10.13 -11.09 -15.03
N ILE A 70 -11.34 -11.23 -14.53
CA ILE A 70 -12.23 -12.31 -14.94
C ILE A 70 -13.08 -11.84 -16.10
N CYS A 71 -13.13 -12.63 -17.17
CA CYS A 71 -13.91 -12.34 -18.36
C CYS A 71 -14.98 -13.42 -18.56
N VAL A 72 -16.24 -13.00 -18.61
CA VAL A 72 -17.40 -13.84 -18.90
C VAL A 72 -17.95 -13.45 -20.26
N ASP A 73 -18.01 -14.39 -21.21
CA ASP A 73 -18.50 -14.17 -22.59
C ASP A 73 -17.83 -12.94 -23.26
N GLY A 74 -16.51 -12.78 -23.04
CA GLY A 74 -15.69 -11.70 -23.58
C GLY A 74 -15.81 -10.36 -22.84
N GLN A 75 -16.64 -10.24 -21.81
CA GLN A 75 -16.78 -9.04 -21.00
C GLN A 75 -16.01 -9.19 -19.68
N GLU A 76 -15.22 -8.17 -19.33
CA GLU A 76 -14.58 -8.10 -18.01
C GLU A 76 -15.64 -7.84 -16.93
N VAL A 77 -15.58 -8.62 -15.85
CA VAL A 77 -16.52 -8.54 -14.72
C VAL A 77 -15.76 -8.55 -13.40
N LEU A 78 -16.31 -7.84 -12.41
CA LEU A 78 -15.89 -8.00 -11.01
C LEU A 78 -16.76 -9.08 -10.36
N LEU A 79 -16.11 -10.11 -9.85
CA LEU A 79 -16.79 -11.17 -9.09
C LEU A 79 -16.77 -10.80 -7.61
N PRO A 80 -17.94 -10.61 -6.97
CA PRO A 80 -18.02 -10.26 -5.55
C PRO A 80 -17.55 -11.38 -4.62
N GLU A 81 -17.48 -12.61 -5.13
CA GLU A 81 -16.98 -13.78 -4.40
C GLU A 81 -15.44 -13.77 -4.25
N LEU A 82 -14.74 -13.07 -5.13
CA LEU A 82 -13.29 -12.87 -5.02
C LEU A 82 -12.99 -11.55 -4.30
N PRO A 83 -11.86 -11.44 -3.59
CA PRO A 83 -11.43 -10.18 -3.04
C PRO A 83 -11.30 -9.10 -4.12
N ILE A 84 -11.70 -7.88 -3.77
CA ILE A 84 -11.63 -6.72 -4.66
C ILE A 84 -10.58 -5.75 -4.12
N GLY A 85 -9.63 -5.40 -4.97
CA GLY A 85 -8.62 -4.37 -4.75
C GLY A 85 -8.86 -3.13 -5.63
N HIS A 86 -8.14 -2.07 -5.32
CA HIS A 86 -8.10 -0.84 -6.09
C HIS A 86 -6.67 -0.58 -6.57
N GLY A 87 -6.50 -0.33 -7.86
CA GLY A 87 -5.23 -0.02 -8.47
C GLY A 87 -5.39 0.29 -9.95
N TYR A 88 -4.36 0.86 -10.57
CA TYR A 88 -4.42 1.26 -11.98
C TYR A 88 -5.64 2.13 -12.33
N CYS A 89 -6.12 2.94 -11.37
CA CYS A 89 -7.32 3.79 -11.46
C CYS A 89 -8.65 3.04 -11.66
N HIS A 90 -8.73 1.76 -11.32
CA HIS A 90 -9.97 0.97 -11.36
C HIS A 90 -10.01 -0.13 -10.27
N LEU A 91 -11.17 -0.76 -10.11
CA LEU A 91 -11.33 -1.92 -9.26
C LEU A 91 -10.96 -3.19 -10.04
N TYR A 92 -10.39 -4.17 -9.35
CA TYR A 92 -10.08 -5.48 -9.91
C TYR A 92 -10.24 -6.58 -8.84
N ASN A 93 -10.42 -7.81 -9.29
CA ASN A 93 -10.29 -8.95 -8.40
C ASN A 93 -8.82 -9.30 -8.17
N TYR A 94 -8.51 -9.84 -7.00
CA TYR A 94 -7.23 -10.50 -6.78
C TYR A 94 -7.43 -11.87 -6.14
N ILE A 95 -6.48 -12.75 -6.40
CA ILE A 95 -6.42 -14.08 -5.78
C ILE A 95 -5.29 -14.05 -4.77
N GLU A 96 -5.61 -14.43 -3.54
CA GLU A 96 -4.63 -14.58 -2.49
C GLU A 96 -4.41 -16.05 -2.19
N LEU A 97 -3.18 -16.53 -2.44
CA LEU A 97 -2.77 -17.88 -2.10
C LEU A 97 -2.09 -17.89 -0.73
N PRO A 98 -2.29 -18.93 0.08
CA PRO A 98 -1.54 -19.12 1.32
C PRO A 98 -0.04 -19.19 1.03
N ASP A 99 0.74 -18.33 1.68
CA ASP A 99 2.21 -18.30 1.60
C ASP A 99 2.89 -18.76 2.89
N GLY A 100 2.10 -19.15 3.89
CA GLY A 100 2.59 -19.55 5.22
C GLY A 100 3.12 -18.36 6.05
N ASN A 101 2.89 -17.13 5.62
CA ASN A 101 3.29 -15.94 6.35
C ASN A 101 2.26 -15.59 7.45
N GLU A 102 2.58 -15.94 8.69
CA GLU A 102 1.72 -15.68 9.84
C GLU A 102 1.35 -14.19 10.02
N LEU A 103 2.14 -13.27 9.45
CA LEU A 103 1.87 -11.83 9.57
C LEU A 103 0.69 -11.36 8.71
N THR A 104 0.36 -12.09 7.64
CA THR A 104 -0.74 -11.72 6.72
C THR A 104 -2.00 -12.55 6.96
N GLU A 105 -1.96 -13.53 7.86
CA GLU A 105 -3.10 -14.35 8.23
C GLU A 105 -4.02 -13.62 9.22
N ILE A 106 -5.34 -13.74 9.01
CA ILE A 106 -6.33 -13.27 9.97
C ILE A 106 -6.42 -14.32 11.07
N ARG A 107 -6.01 -13.95 12.28
CA ARG A 107 -5.94 -14.82 13.45
C ARG A 107 -7.03 -14.46 14.46
N ASP A 108 -7.36 -15.37 15.36
CA ASP A 108 -8.28 -15.12 16.47
C ASP A 108 -7.54 -14.39 17.63
N ILE A 109 -7.28 -13.11 17.41
CA ILE A 109 -6.58 -12.19 18.32
C ILE A 109 -7.35 -10.86 18.38
N PRO A 110 -7.08 -9.96 19.35
CA PRO A 110 -7.60 -8.61 19.29
C PRO A 110 -7.16 -7.88 18.01
N HIS A 111 -8.11 -7.26 17.31
CA HIS A 111 -7.86 -6.49 16.10
C HIS A 111 -8.05 -5.00 16.34
N GLY A 112 -7.25 -4.18 15.65
CA GLY A 112 -7.40 -2.74 15.64
C GLY A 112 -8.65 -2.27 14.91
N THR A 113 -8.94 -0.99 15.04
CA THR A 113 -10.11 -0.34 14.43
C THR A 113 -9.69 0.49 13.23
N LEU A 114 -10.43 0.38 12.13
CA LEU A 114 -10.30 1.25 10.95
C LEU A 114 -11.39 2.31 10.99
N VAL A 115 -10.98 3.59 10.95
CA VAL A 115 -11.88 4.74 10.94
C VAL A 115 -11.74 5.46 9.60
N HIS A 116 -12.82 5.54 8.84
CA HIS A 116 -12.88 6.33 7.60
C HIS A 116 -13.20 7.78 7.93
N GLU A 117 -12.34 8.70 7.49
CA GLU A 117 -12.46 10.13 7.73
C GLU A 117 -12.64 10.87 6.41
N PHE A 118 -13.47 11.92 6.48
CA PHE A 118 -13.72 12.84 5.37
C PHE A 118 -13.54 14.27 5.87
N TYR A 119 -12.92 15.10 5.05
CA TYR A 119 -12.79 16.51 5.34
C TYR A 119 -12.78 17.34 4.05
N MET A 120 -13.20 18.61 4.16
CA MET A 120 -13.09 19.56 3.06
C MET A 120 -11.69 20.20 3.14
N SER A 121 -10.84 19.91 2.16
CA SER A 121 -9.53 20.53 2.04
C SER A 121 -9.64 21.94 1.45
N GLY A 122 -9.00 22.89 2.12
CA GLY A 122 -8.83 24.25 1.58
C GLY A 122 -7.73 24.31 0.52
N ILE A 123 -6.84 23.30 0.47
CA ILE A 123 -5.72 23.23 -0.47
C ILE A 123 -6.17 22.65 -1.81
N SER A 124 -6.82 21.48 -1.82
CA SER A 124 -7.34 20.87 -3.05
C SER A 124 -8.68 21.48 -3.48
N ASN A 125 -9.32 22.24 -2.58
CA ASN A 125 -10.66 22.77 -2.75
C ASN A 125 -11.71 21.68 -3.04
N ASN A 126 -11.50 20.49 -2.46
CA ASN A 126 -12.32 19.29 -2.68
C ASN A 126 -12.52 18.51 -1.38
N TRP A 127 -13.49 17.58 -1.40
CA TRP A 127 -13.63 16.59 -0.34
C TRP A 127 -12.54 15.55 -0.44
N GLU A 128 -11.80 15.39 0.65
CA GLU A 128 -10.71 14.42 0.78
C GLU A 128 -11.03 13.37 1.83
N ARG A 129 -10.32 12.26 1.76
CA ARG A 129 -10.54 11.11 2.63
C ARG A 129 -9.23 10.44 3.03
N PHE A 130 -9.26 9.84 4.19
CA PHE A 130 -8.17 9.01 4.70
C PHE A 130 -8.71 7.97 5.67
N ILE A 131 -7.92 6.93 5.93
CA ILE A 131 -8.22 5.91 6.93
C ILE A 131 -7.24 6.05 8.08
N VAL A 132 -7.76 5.97 9.30
CA VAL A 132 -6.97 5.85 10.53
C VAL A 132 -7.09 4.43 11.07
N TYR A 133 -5.96 3.75 11.23
CA TYR A 133 -5.89 2.52 12.01
C TYR A 133 -5.48 2.86 13.44
N LEU A 134 -6.27 2.38 14.39
CA LEU A 134 -5.98 2.46 15.81
C LEU A 134 -5.70 1.04 16.33
N PRO A 135 -4.53 0.80 16.95
CA PRO A 135 -4.15 -0.53 17.41
C PRO A 135 -5.08 -1.05 18.53
N PRO A 136 -5.19 -2.38 18.70
CA PRO A 136 -6.09 -2.97 19.68
C PRO A 136 -5.61 -2.73 21.10
N CYS A 137 -6.57 -2.68 22.03
CA CYS A 137 -6.32 -2.74 23.48
C CYS A 137 -5.48 -1.61 24.09
N VAL A 138 -5.25 -0.52 23.38
CA VAL A 138 -4.50 0.65 23.86
C VAL A 138 -5.23 1.95 23.55
N PRO A 139 -5.14 2.98 24.44
CA PRO A 139 -5.63 4.31 24.12
C PRO A 139 -4.84 4.91 22.93
N SER A 140 -5.49 5.72 22.09
CA SER A 140 -4.81 6.44 21.01
C SER A 140 -3.88 7.55 21.53
N ALA A 141 -4.17 8.09 22.71
CA ALA A 141 -3.43 9.20 23.29
C ALA A 141 -1.95 8.87 23.52
N GLY A 142 -1.09 9.67 22.91
CA GLY A 142 0.36 9.54 23.05
C GLY A 142 1.03 8.45 22.18
N LEU A 143 0.27 7.71 21.37
CA LEU A 143 0.84 6.76 20.42
C LEU A 143 1.72 7.45 19.37
N PRO A 144 2.76 6.79 18.86
CA PRO A 144 3.37 7.17 17.60
C PRO A 144 2.39 6.98 16.43
N VAL A 145 2.66 7.66 15.32
CA VAL A 145 1.86 7.58 14.10
C VAL A 145 2.73 7.46 12.86
N LEU A 146 2.36 6.54 11.97
CA LEU A 146 2.94 6.39 10.64
C LEU A 146 1.95 6.88 9.59
N TYR A 147 2.34 7.90 8.82
CA TYR A 147 1.63 8.35 7.62
C TYR A 147 2.07 7.47 6.46
N LEU A 148 1.16 6.65 5.93
CA LEU A 148 1.48 5.56 4.99
C LEU A 148 0.77 5.77 3.65
N GLN A 149 1.55 5.97 2.57
CA GLN A 149 1.04 6.37 1.27
C GLN A 149 1.01 5.20 0.28
N HIS A 150 -0.05 5.14 -0.51
CA HIS A 150 -0.25 4.15 -1.57
C HIS A 150 0.38 4.58 -2.91
N GLY A 151 0.35 3.71 -3.92
CA GLY A 151 0.89 3.92 -5.25
C GLY A 151 -0.06 4.63 -6.22
N PHE A 152 0.44 4.91 -7.43
CA PHE A 152 -0.37 5.53 -8.48
C PHE A 152 -1.57 4.67 -8.87
N GLY A 153 -2.73 5.31 -8.95
CA GLY A 153 -3.98 4.64 -9.33
C GLY A 153 -4.60 3.77 -8.25
N GLU A 154 -4.05 3.77 -7.04
CA GLU A 154 -4.62 3.15 -5.85
C GLU A 154 -5.45 4.17 -5.04
N SER A 155 -5.77 3.86 -3.78
CA SER A 155 -6.54 4.73 -2.89
C SER A 155 -6.20 4.49 -1.41
N GLU A 156 -6.80 5.26 -0.51
CA GLU A 156 -6.63 5.17 0.93
C GLU A 156 -6.90 3.77 1.52
N ILE A 157 -7.72 2.95 0.84
CA ILE A 157 -8.05 1.59 1.30
C ILE A 157 -6.98 0.55 0.94
N SER A 158 -6.07 0.83 0.01
CA SER A 158 -5.18 -0.18 -0.60
C SER A 158 -4.29 -0.86 0.42
N TRP A 159 -3.76 -0.09 1.40
CA TRP A 159 -2.96 -0.64 2.47
C TRP A 159 -3.73 -1.56 3.44
N THR A 160 -5.04 -1.38 3.60
CA THR A 160 -5.88 -2.22 4.48
C THR A 160 -6.57 -3.37 3.75
N THR A 161 -6.74 -3.28 2.44
CA THR A 161 -7.27 -4.36 1.60
C THR A 161 -6.14 -5.26 1.11
N THR A 162 -5.56 -4.94 -0.03
CA THR A 162 -4.48 -5.76 -0.62
C THR A 162 -3.21 -5.73 0.22
N GLY A 163 -2.90 -4.63 0.89
CA GLY A 163 -1.70 -4.47 1.73
C GLY A 163 -1.76 -5.17 3.08
N LYS A 164 -2.96 -5.38 3.64
CA LYS A 164 -3.17 -5.98 4.97
C LYS A 164 -2.35 -5.32 6.10
N ALA A 165 -2.03 -4.03 5.99
CA ALA A 165 -1.18 -3.34 6.96
C ALA A 165 -1.73 -3.40 8.40
N ASN A 166 -3.05 -3.29 8.57
CA ASN A 166 -3.71 -3.45 9.85
C ASN A 166 -3.53 -4.87 10.43
N ILE A 167 -3.70 -5.91 9.62
CA ILE A 167 -3.52 -7.32 10.04
C ILE A 167 -2.05 -7.60 10.40
N ILE A 168 -1.12 -7.07 9.59
CA ILE A 168 0.32 -7.20 9.87
C ILE A 168 0.66 -6.55 11.23
N LEU A 169 0.14 -5.35 11.52
CA LEU A 169 0.37 -4.69 12.80
C LEU A 169 -0.28 -5.45 13.96
N ASP A 170 -1.54 -5.90 13.82
CA ASP A 170 -2.22 -6.68 14.84
C ASP A 170 -1.40 -7.93 15.22
N ASN A 171 -0.91 -8.67 14.21
CA ASN A 171 -0.09 -9.85 14.42
C ASN A 171 1.28 -9.51 15.06
N LEU A 172 1.95 -8.45 14.62
CA LEU A 172 3.23 -8.03 15.19
C LEU A 172 3.09 -7.54 16.65
N ILE A 173 1.99 -6.85 16.98
CA ILE A 173 1.67 -6.41 18.34
C ILE A 173 1.43 -7.62 19.24
N GLU A 174 0.58 -8.56 18.82
CA GLU A 174 0.29 -9.77 19.56
C GLU A 174 1.52 -10.64 19.81
N MET A 175 2.43 -10.70 18.84
CA MET A 175 3.73 -11.39 18.97
C MET A 175 4.72 -10.63 19.86
N GLY A 176 4.41 -9.42 20.32
CA GLY A 176 5.33 -8.58 21.09
C GLY A 176 6.53 -8.09 20.31
N LYS A 177 6.48 -8.08 18.97
CA LYS A 177 7.58 -7.68 18.09
C LYS A 177 7.68 -6.18 17.90
N ILE A 178 6.58 -5.45 18.11
CA ILE A 178 6.52 -3.99 17.98
C ILE A 178 5.75 -3.39 19.15
N LYS A 179 6.03 -2.13 19.45
CA LYS A 179 5.14 -1.29 20.26
C LYS A 179 3.97 -0.81 19.42
N PRO A 180 2.75 -0.68 19.98
CA PRO A 180 1.60 -0.18 19.22
C PRO A 180 1.82 1.24 18.68
N PHE A 181 1.41 1.47 17.43
CA PHE A 181 1.35 2.79 16.81
C PHE A 181 0.17 2.89 15.86
N ALA A 182 -0.29 4.11 15.57
CA ALA A 182 -1.38 4.37 14.66
C ALA A 182 -0.90 4.47 13.21
N LEU A 183 -1.78 4.18 12.24
CA LEU A 183 -1.57 4.52 10.82
C LEU A 183 -2.54 5.61 10.38
N VAL A 184 -2.08 6.48 9.49
CA VAL A 184 -2.91 7.40 8.72
C VAL A 184 -2.61 7.18 7.24
N MET A 185 -3.61 6.72 6.49
CA MET A 185 -3.49 6.35 5.09
C MET A 185 -4.38 7.28 4.26
N CYS A 186 -3.75 8.22 3.55
CA CYS A 186 -4.47 9.24 2.77
C CYS A 186 -4.70 8.78 1.33
N ASP A 187 -5.73 9.33 0.67
CA ASP A 187 -5.83 9.24 -0.79
C ASP A 187 -4.77 10.16 -1.42
N GLY A 188 -3.70 9.56 -1.90
CA GLY A 188 -2.59 10.26 -2.54
C GLY A 188 -2.86 10.68 -3.98
N MET A 189 -3.97 10.21 -4.58
CA MET A 189 -4.45 10.61 -5.92
C MET A 189 -5.27 11.90 -5.84
N VAL A 190 -4.72 12.92 -5.19
CA VAL A 190 -5.38 14.20 -4.93
C VAL A 190 -5.90 14.83 -6.21
N LYS A 191 -7.18 15.22 -6.20
CA LYS A 191 -7.83 15.94 -7.30
C LYS A 191 -8.12 17.37 -6.88
N GLU A 192 -7.39 18.29 -7.46
CA GLU A 192 -7.62 19.72 -7.27
C GLU A 192 -8.83 20.18 -8.06
N LYS A 193 -9.74 20.93 -7.42
CA LYS A 193 -10.99 21.36 -8.01
C LYS A 193 -10.98 22.83 -8.42
N PHE A 194 -11.36 23.09 -9.67
CA PHE A 194 -11.50 24.40 -10.28
C PHE A 194 -12.92 24.62 -10.80
N GLY A 195 -13.82 25.06 -9.93
CA GLY A 195 -15.24 25.17 -10.27
C GLY A 195 -15.86 23.78 -10.49
N LEU A 196 -16.19 23.42 -11.74
CA LEU A 196 -16.73 22.10 -12.12
C LEU A 196 -15.66 21.13 -12.64
N GLU A 197 -14.44 21.60 -12.89
CA GLU A 197 -13.33 20.77 -13.35
C GLU A 197 -12.54 20.20 -12.18
N GLU A 198 -12.07 18.97 -12.33
CA GLU A 198 -11.13 18.32 -11.41
C GLU A 198 -9.87 17.92 -12.19
N ARG A 199 -8.72 18.16 -11.61
CA ARG A 199 -7.42 17.76 -12.19
C ARG A 199 -6.59 17.02 -11.16
N LEU A 200 -5.99 15.91 -11.60
CA LEU A 200 -5.06 15.18 -10.76
C LEU A 200 -3.84 16.05 -10.44
N ASN A 201 -3.62 16.29 -9.14
CA ASN A 201 -2.48 17.03 -8.62
C ASN A 201 -1.93 16.36 -7.33
N HIS A 202 -1.33 15.19 -7.51
CA HIS A 202 -0.79 14.38 -6.39
C HIS A 202 0.33 15.08 -5.59
N VAL A 203 0.88 16.16 -6.14
CA VAL A 203 1.89 17.00 -5.50
C VAL A 203 1.33 17.78 -4.31
N LEU A 204 0.02 18.06 -4.30
CA LEU A 204 -0.63 18.77 -3.19
C LEU A 204 -0.67 17.99 -1.89
N LEU A 205 -0.47 16.66 -1.93
CA LEU A 205 -0.51 15.83 -0.72
C LEU A 205 0.46 16.30 0.36
N GLU A 206 1.66 16.75 -0.01
CA GLU A 206 2.65 17.28 0.93
C GLU A 206 2.07 18.42 1.76
N ARG A 207 1.53 19.44 1.09
CA ARG A 207 0.93 20.59 1.78
C ARG A 207 -0.29 20.17 2.60
N MET A 208 -1.14 19.32 2.05
CA MET A 208 -2.32 18.80 2.75
C MET A 208 -1.94 18.04 4.00
N LEU A 209 -0.89 17.20 3.94
CA LEU A 209 -0.38 16.49 5.11
C LEU A 209 0.09 17.46 6.19
N VAL A 210 0.93 18.41 5.82
CA VAL A 210 1.60 19.31 6.78
C VAL A 210 0.64 20.36 7.34
N GLU A 211 -0.16 20.99 6.47
CA GLU A 211 -0.99 22.14 6.85
C GLU A 211 -2.38 21.73 7.38
N GLU A 212 -2.92 20.58 6.96
CA GLU A 212 -4.30 20.18 7.29
C GLU A 212 -4.38 18.85 8.05
N ILE A 213 -3.86 17.73 7.49
CA ILE A 213 -4.10 16.40 8.00
C ILE A 213 -3.41 16.16 9.34
N ILE A 214 -2.09 16.40 9.42
CA ILE A 214 -1.32 16.21 10.67
C ILE A 214 -1.95 17.00 11.83
N PRO A 215 -2.20 18.32 11.71
CA PRO A 215 -2.82 19.07 12.80
C PRO A 215 -4.21 18.54 13.20
N MET A 216 -5.02 18.13 12.22
CA MET A 216 -6.38 17.67 12.44
C MET A 216 -6.42 16.32 13.15
N VAL A 217 -5.69 15.32 12.62
CA VAL A 217 -5.72 13.96 13.18
C VAL A 217 -5.04 13.88 14.54
N GLU A 218 -3.92 14.56 14.72
CA GLU A 218 -3.21 14.56 16.00
C GLU A 218 -4.03 15.24 17.11
N LYS A 219 -4.74 16.32 16.77
CA LYS A 219 -5.68 16.96 17.70
C LYS A 219 -6.86 16.03 18.04
N LYS A 220 -7.44 15.34 17.03
CA LYS A 220 -8.61 14.48 17.20
C LYS A 220 -8.30 13.23 18.00
N TYR A 221 -7.21 12.56 17.67
CA TYR A 221 -6.84 11.26 18.24
C TYR A 221 -5.81 11.35 19.36
N GLN A 222 -5.20 12.51 19.57
CA GLN A 222 -4.18 12.78 20.58
C GLN A 222 -2.92 11.91 20.44
N PHE A 223 -2.60 11.43 19.26
CA PHE A 223 -1.36 10.73 18.96
C PHE A 223 -0.31 11.67 18.33
N GLY A 224 0.90 11.17 18.03
CA GLY A 224 1.98 11.97 17.44
C GLY A 224 2.45 13.10 18.35
N GLY A 225 2.33 14.33 17.89
CA GLY A 225 2.61 15.57 18.66
C GLY A 225 4.07 16.02 18.64
N CYS A 226 5.02 15.16 18.31
CA CYS A 226 6.43 15.50 18.15
C CYS A 226 7.07 14.64 17.05
N LYS A 227 8.23 15.06 16.58
CA LYS A 227 9.00 14.43 15.51
C LYS A 227 9.27 12.95 15.78
N GLU A 228 9.71 12.61 17.00
CA GLU A 228 10.11 11.27 17.41
C GLU A 228 8.96 10.27 17.38
N LYS A 229 7.73 10.79 17.34
CA LYS A 229 6.50 10.00 17.25
C LYS A 229 5.85 10.03 15.87
N ARG A 230 6.51 10.60 14.85
CA ARG A 230 6.00 10.62 13.49
C ARG A 230 6.92 9.87 12.55
N GLY A 231 6.31 9.00 11.76
CA GLY A 231 6.94 8.37 10.62
C GLY A 231 6.18 8.66 9.34
N MET A 232 6.85 8.55 8.21
CA MET A 232 6.24 8.60 6.89
C MET A 232 6.81 7.52 6.00
N ALA A 233 5.94 6.79 5.31
CA ALA A 233 6.36 5.78 4.35
C ALA A 233 5.39 5.71 3.17
N GLY A 234 5.84 5.12 2.07
CA GLY A 234 4.98 4.90 0.93
C GLY A 234 5.60 4.02 -0.13
N LEU A 235 4.74 3.48 -0.99
CA LEU A 235 5.14 2.65 -2.11
C LEU A 235 4.98 3.38 -3.44
N SER A 236 5.85 3.12 -4.42
CA SER A 236 5.77 3.66 -5.78
C SER A 236 5.57 5.19 -5.79
N MET A 237 4.46 5.72 -6.30
CA MET A 237 4.11 7.14 -6.20
C MET A 237 4.16 7.65 -4.75
N GLY A 238 3.62 6.89 -3.80
CA GLY A 238 3.65 7.23 -2.37
C GLY A 238 5.06 7.36 -1.81
N SER A 239 6.04 6.66 -2.36
CA SER A 239 7.44 6.81 -1.99
C SER A 239 8.02 8.16 -2.42
N VAL A 240 7.63 8.64 -3.61
CA VAL A 240 8.00 9.98 -4.10
C VAL A 240 7.36 11.06 -3.24
N GLN A 241 6.07 10.89 -2.91
CA GLN A 241 5.38 11.80 -1.97
C GLN A 241 6.07 11.80 -0.60
N THR A 242 6.50 10.63 -0.10
CA THR A 242 7.26 10.50 1.15
C THR A 242 8.58 11.25 1.07
N THR A 243 9.40 10.97 0.05
CA THR A 243 10.72 11.61 -0.13
C THR A 243 10.59 13.12 -0.18
N ARG A 244 9.64 13.62 -0.97
CA ARG A 244 9.36 15.05 -1.07
C ARG A 244 9.02 15.64 0.29
N THR A 245 8.03 15.09 0.98
CA THR A 245 7.56 15.62 2.26
C THR A 245 8.66 15.63 3.32
N VAL A 246 9.42 14.54 3.46
CA VAL A 246 10.46 14.45 4.49
C VAL A 246 11.70 15.29 4.18
N CYS A 247 12.00 15.52 2.91
CA CYS A 247 13.10 16.40 2.51
C CYS A 247 12.75 17.87 2.67
N ASP A 248 11.51 18.26 2.38
CA ASP A 248 11.05 19.64 2.53
C ASP A 248 10.70 19.99 3.99
N HIS A 249 10.36 18.96 4.82
CA HIS A 249 10.00 19.11 6.24
C HIS A 249 10.75 18.10 7.14
N PRO A 250 12.11 18.14 7.19
CA PRO A 250 12.90 17.14 7.91
C PRO A 250 12.69 17.17 9.43
N ASP A 251 12.17 18.28 9.95
CA ASP A 251 11.89 18.43 11.38
C ASP A 251 10.57 17.81 11.83
N LEU A 252 9.76 17.29 10.90
CA LEU A 252 8.45 16.72 11.23
C LEU A 252 8.48 15.21 11.48
N PHE A 253 9.42 14.47 10.89
CA PHE A 253 9.44 13.01 10.90
C PHE A 253 10.78 12.47 11.38
N SER A 254 10.75 11.36 12.13
CA SER A 254 11.96 10.63 12.55
C SER A 254 12.14 9.31 11.83
N GLU A 255 11.07 8.73 11.29
CA GLU A 255 11.07 7.42 10.65
C GLU A 255 10.63 7.52 9.20
N VAL A 256 11.43 7.02 8.25
CA VAL A 256 11.20 7.14 6.81
C VAL A 256 11.31 5.80 6.12
N GLY A 257 10.27 5.45 5.33
CA GLY A 257 10.23 4.22 4.52
C GLY A 257 9.90 4.50 3.05
N ILE A 258 10.80 4.13 2.14
CA ILE A 258 10.69 4.32 0.70
C ILE A 258 10.65 2.95 0.03
N PHE A 259 9.44 2.52 -0.40
CA PHE A 259 9.21 1.18 -0.94
C PHE A 259 9.02 1.23 -2.45
N SER A 260 9.84 0.49 -3.19
CA SER A 260 9.81 0.43 -4.67
C SER A 260 9.67 1.79 -5.34
N GLY A 261 10.45 2.74 -4.87
CA GLY A 261 10.32 4.11 -5.32
C GLY A 261 11.63 4.84 -5.49
N PHE A 262 11.52 6.16 -5.62
CA PHE A 262 12.62 7.01 -6.04
C PHE A 262 12.81 8.18 -5.09
N LEU A 263 14.04 8.63 -5.04
CA LEU A 263 14.41 9.91 -4.44
C LEU A 263 14.12 11.10 -5.37
N ARG A 264 13.86 10.83 -6.66
CA ARG A 264 13.58 11.84 -7.69
C ARG A 264 12.15 11.70 -8.18
N ASP A 265 11.58 12.81 -8.60
CA ASP A 265 10.24 12.81 -9.17
C ASP A 265 10.18 12.04 -10.52
N PHE A 266 9.01 11.43 -10.77
CA PHE A 266 8.73 10.58 -11.93
C PHE A 266 8.68 11.32 -13.27
N ILE A 267 8.79 12.64 -13.29
CA ILE A 267 8.34 13.49 -14.41
C ILE A 267 9.34 13.58 -15.56
N GLU A 268 10.55 13.04 -15.46
CA GLU A 268 11.44 12.96 -16.61
C GLU A 268 10.90 11.97 -17.66
N GLY A 269 10.29 12.52 -18.71
CA GLY A 269 10.06 11.80 -19.98
C GLY A 269 8.64 11.36 -20.30
N ASN A 270 7.59 11.73 -19.54
CA ASN A 270 6.21 11.48 -19.95
C ASN A 270 5.43 12.80 -20.19
N PRO A 271 5.35 13.27 -21.47
CA PRO A 271 4.69 14.52 -21.81
C PRO A 271 3.16 14.48 -21.68
N ASP A 272 2.55 13.29 -21.57
CA ASP A 272 1.09 13.10 -21.65
C ASP A 272 0.39 13.06 -20.29
N ARG A 273 1.11 13.26 -19.19
CA ARG A 273 0.46 13.40 -17.88
C ARG A 273 0.17 14.87 -17.59
N ASP A 274 -1.09 15.21 -17.49
CA ASP A 274 -1.61 16.51 -17.04
C ASP A 274 -1.24 16.77 -15.56
N VAL A 275 0.02 17.05 -15.30
CA VAL A 275 0.49 17.53 -14.01
C VAL A 275 0.57 19.04 -14.07
N VAL A 276 -0.22 19.69 -13.22
CA VAL A 276 -0.46 21.16 -13.25
C VAL A 276 0.79 21.98 -12.93
N ASP A 277 1.80 21.44 -12.26
CA ASP A 277 3.01 22.17 -11.90
C ASP A 277 4.29 21.37 -12.23
N ARG A 278 4.87 21.69 -13.40
CA ARG A 278 6.10 21.08 -13.93
C ARG A 278 7.36 21.83 -13.47
N LYS A 279 7.38 22.47 -12.32
CA LYS A 279 8.64 23.04 -11.83
C LYS A 279 9.64 21.93 -11.55
N PRO A 280 10.93 22.16 -11.82
CA PRO A 280 11.96 21.13 -11.66
C PRO A 280 12.18 20.79 -10.18
N TYR A 281 11.33 19.92 -9.64
CA TYR A 281 11.42 19.40 -8.27
C TYR A 281 12.67 18.54 -8.04
N GLU A 282 13.24 18.00 -9.10
CA GLU A 282 14.41 17.12 -9.05
C GLU A 282 15.61 17.70 -8.28
N GLN A 283 15.76 19.02 -8.29
CA GLN A 283 16.92 19.64 -7.63
C GLN A 283 16.71 19.93 -6.14
N THR A 284 15.46 20.01 -5.66
CA THR A 284 15.19 20.42 -4.28
C THR A 284 15.39 19.29 -3.28
N HIS A 285 14.89 18.10 -3.54
CA HIS A 285 14.99 16.95 -2.62
C HIS A 285 16.44 16.48 -2.46
N LEU A 286 17.17 16.40 -3.57
CA LEU A 286 18.59 16.06 -3.52
C LEU A 286 19.43 17.13 -2.82
N LYS A 287 19.02 18.42 -2.84
CA LYS A 287 19.67 19.49 -2.08
C LYS A 287 19.50 19.34 -0.58
N ALA A 288 18.36 18.82 -0.12
CA ALA A 288 18.20 18.53 1.31
C ALA A 288 19.27 17.56 1.81
N MET A 289 19.66 16.59 0.97
CA MET A 289 20.73 15.62 1.29
C MET A 289 22.14 16.22 1.28
N ASP A 290 22.34 17.42 0.74
CA ASP A 290 23.61 18.19 0.84
C ASP A 290 23.80 18.82 2.22
N ASN A 291 22.74 18.87 3.05
CA ASN A 291 22.84 19.36 4.41
C ASN A 291 23.58 18.33 5.28
N PRO A 292 24.71 18.70 5.93
CA PRO A 292 25.44 17.81 6.83
C PRO A 292 24.59 17.25 7.97
N ALA A 293 23.52 17.94 8.36
CA ALA A 293 22.59 17.51 9.38
C ALA A 293 21.57 16.45 8.87
N PHE A 294 21.51 16.15 7.57
CA PHE A 294 20.49 15.26 6.99
C PHE A 294 20.41 13.92 7.73
N ASN A 295 21.56 13.30 7.96
CA ASN A 295 21.61 12.00 8.67
C ASN A 295 21.17 12.07 10.14
N SER A 296 21.15 13.24 10.74
CA SER A 296 20.69 13.43 12.13
C SER A 296 19.19 13.66 12.23
N TYR A 297 18.50 13.88 11.11
CA TYR A 297 17.06 14.07 11.13
C TYR A 297 16.28 12.77 11.34
N PHE A 298 16.79 11.63 10.86
CA PHE A 298 16.04 10.38 10.84
C PHE A 298 16.72 9.32 11.71
N HIS A 299 15.92 8.62 12.53
CA HIS A 299 16.35 7.40 13.22
C HIS A 299 16.39 6.25 12.26
N THR A 300 15.35 6.13 11.42
CA THR A 300 15.25 5.12 10.38
C THR A 300 15.04 5.78 9.03
N PHE A 301 15.89 5.44 8.07
CA PHE A 301 15.73 5.80 6.67
C PHE A 301 15.89 4.52 5.84
N LEU A 302 14.76 3.84 5.55
CA LEU A 302 14.73 2.59 4.80
C LEU A 302 14.42 2.84 3.34
N ARG A 303 15.25 2.29 2.44
CA ARG A 303 14.92 2.12 1.02
C ARG A 303 14.86 0.64 0.66
N CYS A 304 13.79 0.22 0.01
CA CYS A 304 13.65 -1.16 -0.43
C CYS A 304 12.93 -1.28 -1.78
N ILE A 305 13.19 -2.40 -2.47
CA ILE A 305 12.65 -2.70 -3.79
C ILE A 305 12.65 -4.21 -4.06
N GLY A 306 11.87 -4.67 -5.04
CA GLY A 306 11.93 -6.03 -5.57
C GLY A 306 13.12 -6.25 -6.51
N ASP A 307 13.68 -7.48 -6.54
CA ASP A 307 14.80 -7.85 -7.41
C ASP A 307 14.41 -7.96 -8.89
N LYS A 308 13.10 -8.03 -9.17
CA LYS A 308 12.51 -8.03 -10.51
C LYS A 308 11.63 -6.81 -10.78
N ASP A 309 11.66 -5.83 -9.90
CA ASP A 309 10.95 -4.58 -10.07
C ASP A 309 11.50 -3.85 -11.31
N SER A 310 10.63 -3.37 -12.19
CA SER A 310 11.01 -2.63 -13.40
C SER A 310 11.81 -1.36 -13.09
N PHE A 311 11.71 -0.84 -11.88
CA PHE A 311 12.44 0.33 -11.41
C PHE A 311 13.77 0.03 -10.73
N LEU A 312 14.16 -1.25 -10.61
CA LEU A 312 15.43 -1.64 -10.01
C LEU A 312 16.65 -0.94 -10.64
N PRO A 313 16.77 -0.78 -11.98
CA PRO A 313 17.90 -0.07 -12.56
C PRO A 313 18.03 1.38 -12.06
N ARG A 314 16.91 2.08 -11.88
CA ARG A 314 16.88 3.43 -11.33
C ARG A 314 17.26 3.47 -9.86
N PHE A 315 16.73 2.54 -9.08
CA PHE A 315 17.07 2.38 -7.66
C PHE A 315 18.58 2.19 -7.46
N LEU A 316 19.21 1.35 -8.30
CA LEU A 316 20.66 1.11 -8.28
C LEU A 316 21.46 2.36 -8.69
N ALA A 317 20.98 3.14 -9.65
CA ALA A 317 21.62 4.40 -10.02
C ALA A 317 21.53 5.44 -8.88
N GLU A 318 20.48 5.44 -8.10
CA GLU A 318 20.33 6.30 -6.92
C GLU A 318 21.24 5.89 -5.75
N ASP A 319 21.63 4.61 -5.64
CA ASP A 319 22.61 4.15 -4.64
C ASP A 319 23.94 4.91 -4.74
N GLU A 320 24.37 5.27 -5.96
CA GLU A 320 25.58 6.06 -6.16
C GLU A 320 25.43 7.48 -5.64
N ILE A 321 24.30 8.12 -5.90
CA ILE A 321 23.98 9.47 -5.42
C ILE A 321 23.93 9.49 -3.89
N ILE A 322 23.28 8.54 -3.27
CA ILE A 322 23.18 8.41 -1.81
C ILE A 322 24.57 8.25 -1.20
N ARG A 323 25.41 7.40 -1.79
CA ARG A 323 26.78 7.21 -1.33
C ARG A 323 27.63 8.47 -1.47
N GLU A 324 27.54 9.17 -2.61
CA GLU A 324 28.26 10.43 -2.83
C GLU A 324 27.85 11.53 -1.85
N LYS A 325 26.57 11.58 -1.50
CA LYS A 325 26.01 12.54 -0.52
C LYS A 325 26.23 12.11 0.93
N GLY A 326 26.75 10.90 1.16
CA GLY A 326 27.01 10.37 2.50
C GLY A 326 25.73 10.15 3.32
N VAL A 327 24.60 9.85 2.66
CA VAL A 327 23.34 9.56 3.35
C VAL A 327 23.38 8.17 3.97
N HIS A 328 23.04 8.08 5.24
CA HIS A 328 22.94 6.81 5.96
C HIS A 328 21.56 6.23 5.74
N GLU A 329 21.48 5.14 4.99
CA GLU A 329 20.25 4.41 4.75
C GLU A 329 20.34 2.95 5.18
N ILE A 330 19.19 2.36 5.48
CA ILE A 330 18.99 0.91 5.51
C ILE A 330 18.48 0.53 4.12
N ARG A 331 19.26 -0.29 3.40
CA ARG A 331 18.94 -0.69 2.03
C ARG A 331 18.56 -2.15 1.98
N ARG A 332 17.42 -2.50 1.36
CA ARG A 332 16.98 -3.90 1.19
C ARG A 332 16.47 -4.17 -0.21
N ILE A 333 16.76 -5.39 -0.70
CA ILE A 333 16.17 -5.94 -1.93
C ILE A 333 15.43 -7.21 -1.55
N TYR A 334 14.15 -7.28 -1.94
CA TYR A 334 13.27 -8.43 -1.71
C TYR A 334 13.11 -9.21 -3.01
N LEU A 335 12.74 -10.49 -2.91
CA LEU A 335 12.40 -11.31 -4.07
C LEU A 335 11.01 -10.88 -4.58
N GLY A 336 10.87 -10.50 -5.85
CA GLY A 336 9.60 -10.16 -6.46
C GLY A 336 9.62 -8.94 -7.36
N GLU A 337 8.45 -8.57 -7.85
CA GLU A 337 8.21 -7.52 -8.81
C GLU A 337 7.73 -6.22 -8.14
N HIS A 338 7.13 -5.30 -8.90
CA HIS A 338 6.54 -4.06 -8.43
C HIS A 338 5.11 -4.30 -7.93
N ASP A 339 4.96 -5.04 -6.85
CA ASP A 339 3.67 -5.52 -6.36
C ASP A 339 3.61 -5.76 -4.83
N TRP A 340 2.43 -6.16 -4.35
CA TRP A 340 2.17 -6.43 -2.94
C TRP A 340 2.93 -7.63 -2.37
N ASN A 341 3.48 -8.51 -3.19
CA ASN A 341 4.37 -9.59 -2.72
C ASN A 341 5.71 -9.03 -2.21
N VAL A 342 6.08 -7.84 -2.66
CA VAL A 342 7.24 -7.07 -2.18
C VAL A 342 6.84 -6.07 -1.10
N TRP A 343 5.75 -5.33 -1.29
CA TRP A 343 5.40 -4.22 -0.38
C TRP A 343 4.91 -4.66 0.99
N ARG A 344 4.24 -5.82 1.12
CA ARG A 344 3.86 -6.40 2.42
C ARG A 344 5.08 -6.72 3.28
N PRO A 345 6.10 -7.47 2.83
CA PRO A 345 7.32 -7.68 3.60
C PRO A 345 8.12 -6.39 3.84
N CYS A 346 8.16 -5.45 2.89
CA CYS A 346 8.78 -4.14 3.13
C CYS A 346 8.13 -3.44 4.32
N PHE A 347 6.80 -3.38 4.35
CA PHE A 347 6.06 -2.76 5.45
C PHE A 347 6.26 -3.51 6.78
N ALA A 348 6.18 -4.84 6.78
CA ALA A 348 6.36 -5.66 7.97
C ALA A 348 7.74 -5.49 8.60
N ASP A 349 8.79 -5.40 7.78
CA ASP A 349 10.15 -5.15 8.25
C ASP A 349 10.31 -3.71 8.77
N PHE A 350 9.77 -2.72 8.04
CA PHE A 350 9.80 -1.33 8.45
C PHE A 350 9.09 -1.13 9.79
N ALA A 351 7.89 -1.71 9.96
CA ALA A 351 7.14 -1.65 11.22
C ALA A 351 7.93 -2.17 12.42
N GLN A 352 8.82 -3.15 12.23
CA GLN A 352 9.68 -3.69 13.29
C GLN A 352 10.93 -2.83 13.57
N MET A 353 11.23 -1.83 12.76
CA MET A 353 12.38 -0.94 12.94
C MET A 353 12.00 0.35 13.66
N ILE A 354 10.78 0.84 13.46
CA ILE A 354 10.35 2.18 13.89
C ILE A 354 9.77 2.20 15.30
N PHE A 355 9.87 3.36 15.96
CA PHE A 355 9.26 3.65 17.27
C PHE A 355 9.68 2.70 18.40
N GLN A 356 10.89 2.15 18.36
CA GLN A 356 11.43 1.18 19.33
C GLN A 356 11.79 1.79 20.69
#